data_2602dfb6c69b6fdf4df96d8d3195046c
#
_entry.id   2602dfb6c69b6fdf4df96d8d3195046c
#
_cell.length_a   1.000
_cell.length_b   1.000
_cell.length_c   1.000
_cell.angle_alpha   90.00
_cell.angle_beta   90.00
_cell.angle_gamma   90.00
#
_symmetry.space_group_name_H-M   'P 1'
#
loop_
_entity.id
_entity.type
_entity.pdbx_description
1 polymer ?
#
loop_
_entity_poly.entity_id
_entity_poly.type
_entity_poly.pdbx_seq_one_letter_code
_entity_poly.pdbx_strand_id
1 'polypeptide(L)'
;MIELGIAPIGWTNDDLPEIGGDITFEQCISEMALAGYTGCEVGTKFPKNNLPHLKKHLELRNLRICNQWFSYEFSSQSFETVKSNFKSHLNFLDYFGAKVVGGAETGNSIHGNIKIPIASRKRSN
;
A
#
# COMPACT_ATOMS: atom_id res chain seq x y z
N MET A 1 -19.35 16.80 2.64
CA MET A 1 -18.35 16.66 3.74
C MET A 1 -17.07 16.07 3.14
N ILE A 2 -15.91 16.61 3.46
CA ILE A 2 -14.62 16.07 3.00
C ILE A 2 -14.24 14.93 3.94
N GLU A 3 -13.91 13.77 3.37
CA GLU A 3 -13.35 12.63 4.11
C GLU A 3 -11.86 12.53 3.82
N LEU A 4 -11.09 12.22 4.85
CA LEU A 4 -9.63 12.15 4.77
C LEU A 4 -9.17 10.70 4.90
N GLY A 5 -8.27 10.30 4.01
CA GLY A 5 -7.55 9.04 4.07
C GLY A 5 -6.06 9.24 4.28
N ILE A 6 -5.39 8.23 4.82
CA ILE A 6 -3.94 8.28 5.07
C ILE A 6 -3.27 6.96 4.70
N ALA A 7 -2.03 7.05 4.23
CA ALA A 7 -1.18 5.88 4.00
C ALA A 7 -0.47 5.45 5.29
N PRO A 8 -0.18 4.15 5.48
CA PRO A 8 0.50 3.64 6.67
C PRO A 8 1.98 4.04 6.78
N ILE A 9 2.53 4.70 5.78
CA ILE A 9 3.95 5.06 5.72
C ILE A 9 4.43 5.94 6.89
N GLY A 10 3.53 6.62 7.58
CA GLY A 10 3.82 7.38 8.80
C GLY A 10 4.09 6.49 10.03
N TRP A 11 3.73 5.22 9.97
CA TRP A 11 3.90 4.21 11.03
C TRP A 11 4.89 3.12 10.64
N THR A 12 4.77 2.61 9.42
CA THR A 12 5.57 1.50 8.90
C THR A 12 6.02 1.82 7.49
N ASN A 13 7.23 1.43 7.13
CA ASN A 13 7.74 1.67 5.77
C ASN A 13 7.89 0.34 5.03
N ASP A 14 7.17 0.20 3.92
CA ASP A 14 7.16 -1.02 3.12
C ASP A 14 8.49 -1.23 2.35
N ASP A 15 9.21 -0.14 2.03
CA ASP A 15 10.50 -0.16 1.32
C ASP A 15 11.68 -0.31 2.28
N LEU A 16 11.55 0.15 3.52
CA LEU A 16 12.55 0.11 4.58
C LEU A 16 11.92 -0.50 5.85
N PRO A 17 11.73 -1.83 5.91
CA PRO A 17 10.93 -2.51 6.95
C PRO A 17 11.44 -2.35 8.38
N GLU A 18 12.69 -1.92 8.56
CA GLU A 18 13.25 -1.56 9.87
C GLU A 18 12.65 -0.29 10.46
N ILE A 19 12.08 0.59 9.62
CA ILE A 19 11.41 1.82 10.06
C ILE A 19 9.98 1.45 10.49
N GLY A 20 9.71 1.56 11.80
CA GLY A 20 8.43 1.18 12.38
C GLY A 20 8.20 -0.35 12.37
N GLY A 21 9.28 -1.14 12.37
CA GLY A 21 9.20 -2.60 12.33
C GLY A 21 8.46 -3.23 13.52
N ASP A 22 8.46 -2.56 14.66
CA ASP A 22 7.77 -2.94 15.90
C ASP A 22 6.29 -2.52 15.95
N ILE A 23 5.85 -1.60 15.10
CA ILE A 23 4.46 -1.14 15.05
C ILE A 23 3.58 -2.21 14.39
N THR A 24 2.54 -2.63 15.09
CA THR A 24 1.60 -3.64 14.58
C THR A 24 0.55 -3.03 13.63
N PHE A 25 -0.10 -3.89 12.86
CA PHE A 25 -1.25 -3.50 12.04
C PHE A 25 -2.36 -2.85 12.88
N GLU A 26 -2.71 -3.46 14.01
CA GLU A 26 -3.78 -3.01 14.90
C GLU A 26 -3.45 -1.64 15.52
N GLN A 27 -2.21 -1.41 15.90
CA GLN A 27 -1.75 -0.10 16.38
C GLN A 27 -1.90 0.95 15.28
N CYS A 28 -1.34 0.67 14.11
CA CYS A 28 -1.39 1.58 12.96
C CYS A 28 -2.82 2.05 12.65
N ILE A 29 -3.77 1.12 12.47
CA ILE A 29 -5.16 1.48 12.14
C ILE A 29 -5.91 2.13 13.31
N SER A 30 -5.53 1.82 14.56
CA SER A 30 -6.12 2.48 15.73
C SER A 30 -5.69 3.94 15.80
N GLU A 31 -4.43 4.23 15.58
CA GLU A 31 -3.91 5.59 15.59
C GLU A 31 -4.42 6.41 14.39
N MET A 32 -4.59 5.82 13.21
CA MET A 32 -5.28 6.45 12.08
C MET A 32 -6.69 6.91 12.46
N ALA A 33 -7.47 6.03 13.08
CA ALA A 33 -8.83 6.34 13.51
C ALA A 33 -8.86 7.41 14.61
N LEU A 34 -7.97 7.34 15.60
CA LEU A 34 -7.84 8.34 16.66
C LEU A 34 -7.45 9.72 16.11
N ALA A 35 -6.65 9.77 15.05
CA ALA A 35 -6.31 11.00 14.36
C ALA A 35 -7.46 11.58 13.51
N GLY A 36 -8.61 10.88 13.43
CA GLY A 36 -9.80 11.36 12.73
C GLY A 36 -9.88 10.97 11.24
N TYR A 37 -9.01 10.09 10.76
CA TYR A 37 -9.12 9.58 9.39
C TYR A 37 -10.26 8.58 9.27
N THR A 38 -10.94 8.59 8.12
CA THR A 38 -12.02 7.65 7.77
C THR A 38 -11.62 6.69 6.66
N GLY A 39 -10.48 6.92 6.02
CA GLY A 39 -9.92 6.09 4.98
C GLY A 39 -8.46 5.76 5.21
N CYS A 40 -8.00 4.64 4.68
CA CYS A 40 -6.59 4.27 4.70
C CYS A 40 -6.16 3.62 3.38
N GLU A 41 -4.87 3.70 3.10
CA GLU A 41 -4.20 2.81 2.16
C GLU A 41 -3.77 1.52 2.87
N VAL A 42 -3.54 0.48 2.09
CA VAL A 42 -3.10 -0.83 2.59
C VAL A 42 -1.59 -0.92 2.54
N GLY A 43 -0.97 -1.24 3.68
CA GLY A 43 0.46 -1.55 3.78
C GLY A 43 0.74 -3.05 3.83
N THR A 44 2.03 -3.41 3.85
CA THR A 44 2.49 -4.80 3.87
C THR A 44 2.06 -5.56 5.12
N LYS A 45 1.95 -4.89 6.27
CA LYS A 45 1.53 -5.51 7.54
C LYS A 45 0.04 -5.81 7.64
N PHE A 46 -0.77 -5.35 6.68
CA PHE A 46 -2.20 -5.63 6.67
C PHE A 46 -2.46 -7.11 6.34
N PRO A 47 -3.35 -7.81 7.07
CA PRO A 47 -3.58 -9.25 6.91
C PRO A 47 -4.36 -9.57 5.63
N LYS A 48 -3.74 -9.36 4.46
CA LYS A 48 -4.34 -9.57 3.13
C LYS A 48 -4.69 -11.03 2.83
N ASN A 49 -4.13 -11.96 3.58
CA ASN A 49 -4.46 -13.40 3.51
C ASN A 49 -5.75 -13.77 4.24
N ASN A 50 -6.35 -12.83 4.98
CA ASN A 50 -7.61 -13.02 5.69
C ASN A 50 -8.50 -11.76 5.56
N LEU A 51 -9.17 -11.65 4.42
CA LEU A 51 -9.97 -10.46 4.08
C LEU A 51 -11.13 -10.20 5.07
N PRO A 52 -11.87 -11.23 5.56
CA PRO A 52 -12.91 -10.99 6.56
C PRO A 52 -12.34 -10.43 7.88
N HIS A 53 -11.17 -10.90 8.32
CA HIS A 53 -10.49 -10.39 9.50
C HIS A 53 -10.07 -8.93 9.30
N LEU A 54 -9.40 -8.63 8.18
CA LEU A 54 -9.02 -7.27 7.82
C LEU A 54 -10.24 -6.33 7.80
N LYS A 55 -11.31 -6.73 7.13
CA LYS A 55 -12.54 -5.95 7.03
C LYS A 55 -13.13 -5.65 8.40
N LYS A 56 -13.26 -6.66 9.26
CA LYS A 56 -13.76 -6.51 10.63
C LYS A 56 -12.95 -5.51 11.44
N HIS A 57 -11.63 -5.58 11.38
CA HIS A 57 -10.75 -4.67 12.12
C HIS A 57 -10.88 -3.21 11.67
N LEU A 58 -11.08 -2.98 10.38
CA LEU A 58 -11.32 -1.65 9.83
C LEU A 58 -12.69 -1.11 10.22
N GLU A 59 -13.75 -1.92 10.07
CA GLU A 59 -15.12 -1.55 10.42
C GLU A 59 -15.28 -1.16 11.89
N LEU A 60 -14.62 -1.88 12.82
CA LEU A 60 -14.59 -1.56 14.25
C LEU A 60 -14.02 -0.16 14.56
N ARG A 61 -13.28 0.43 13.62
CA ARG A 61 -12.64 1.74 13.75
C ARG A 61 -13.23 2.79 12.80
N ASN A 62 -14.33 2.47 12.12
CA ASN A 62 -14.93 3.30 11.07
C ASN A 62 -13.94 3.70 9.96
N LEU A 63 -12.96 2.84 9.69
CA LEU A 63 -12.02 2.98 8.59
C LEU A 63 -12.48 2.17 7.37
N ARG A 64 -12.17 2.69 6.19
CA ARG A 64 -12.35 1.97 4.93
C ARG A 64 -11.05 2.00 4.11
N ILE A 65 -10.80 0.96 3.32
CA ILE A 65 -9.74 0.99 2.34
C ILE A 65 -10.16 1.90 1.20
N CYS A 66 -9.37 2.93 0.90
CA CYS A 66 -9.58 3.83 -0.22
C CYS A 66 -8.60 3.58 -1.36
N ASN A 67 -7.44 3.02 -1.08
CA ASN A 67 -6.41 2.70 -2.07
C ASN A 67 -5.45 1.62 -1.54
N GLN A 68 -4.75 0.98 -2.46
CA GLN A 68 -3.51 0.26 -2.23
C GLN A 68 -2.56 0.60 -3.37
N TRP A 69 -1.33 0.99 -3.04
CA TRP A 69 -0.30 1.27 -4.04
C TRP A 69 -0.03 0.04 -4.91
N PHE A 70 0.09 0.27 -6.22
CA PHE A 70 0.51 -0.75 -7.17
C PHE A 70 1.79 -0.33 -7.88
N SER A 71 2.82 -1.17 -7.78
CA SER A 71 4.06 -1.00 -8.52
C SER A 71 3.93 -1.64 -9.90
N TYR A 72 3.87 -0.82 -10.93
CA TYR A 72 3.97 -1.28 -12.31
C TYR A 72 5.45 -1.55 -12.61
N GLU A 73 5.74 -2.66 -13.24
CA GLU A 73 7.13 -3.11 -13.50
C GLU A 73 7.30 -3.46 -14.98
N PHE A 74 6.70 -2.69 -15.88
CA PHE A 74 6.75 -2.95 -17.32
C PHE A 74 8.17 -2.89 -17.89
N SER A 75 9.09 -2.16 -17.26
CA SER A 75 10.50 -2.08 -17.67
C SER A 75 11.34 -3.29 -17.24
N SER A 76 10.81 -4.17 -16.36
CA SER A 76 11.52 -5.34 -15.82
C SER A 76 10.77 -6.65 -15.96
N GLN A 77 9.45 -6.63 -16.19
CA GLN A 77 8.59 -7.80 -16.31
C GLN A 77 7.79 -7.80 -17.62
N SER A 78 7.26 -8.97 -17.99
CA SER A 78 6.40 -9.09 -19.16
C SER A 78 5.05 -8.39 -18.94
N PHE A 79 4.46 -7.88 -20.01
CA PHE A 79 3.11 -7.28 -19.97
C PHE A 79 2.07 -8.22 -19.35
N GLU A 80 2.08 -9.52 -19.70
CA GLU A 80 1.11 -10.49 -19.19
C GLU A 80 1.27 -10.72 -17.68
N THR A 81 2.51 -10.70 -17.16
CA THR A 81 2.78 -10.78 -15.73
C THR A 81 2.23 -9.55 -15.00
N VAL A 82 2.56 -8.35 -15.45
CA VAL A 82 2.09 -7.10 -14.84
C VAL A 82 0.55 -7.03 -14.89
N LYS A 83 -0.06 -7.38 -16.02
CA LYS A 83 -1.53 -7.41 -16.20
C LYS A 83 -2.20 -8.40 -15.24
N SER A 84 -1.64 -9.59 -15.05
CA SER A 84 -2.18 -10.60 -14.13
C SER A 84 -2.12 -10.10 -12.67
N ASN A 85 -0.98 -9.54 -12.27
CA ASN A 85 -0.79 -8.96 -10.94
C ASN A 85 -1.75 -7.79 -10.69
N PHE A 86 -1.92 -6.93 -11.69
CA PHE A 86 -2.84 -5.79 -11.61
C PHE A 86 -4.30 -6.24 -11.48
N LYS A 87 -4.73 -7.27 -12.21
CA LYS A 87 -6.08 -7.85 -12.05
C LYS A 87 -6.32 -8.36 -10.63
N SER A 88 -5.36 -9.07 -10.05
CA SER A 88 -5.46 -9.54 -8.66
C SER A 88 -5.55 -8.38 -7.68
N HIS A 89 -4.79 -7.32 -7.92
CA HIS A 89 -4.83 -6.09 -7.13
C HIS A 89 -6.20 -5.39 -7.23
N LEU A 90 -6.76 -5.29 -8.44
CA LEU A 90 -8.10 -4.73 -8.63
C LEU A 90 -9.18 -5.55 -7.92
N ASN A 91 -9.12 -6.88 -7.97
CA ASN A 91 -10.07 -7.74 -7.26
C ASN A 91 -10.03 -7.52 -5.74
N PHE A 92 -8.82 -7.33 -5.18
CA PHE A 92 -8.66 -6.98 -3.77
C PHE A 92 -9.32 -5.63 -3.44
N LEU A 93 -9.05 -4.60 -4.22
CA LEU A 93 -9.63 -3.27 -4.03
C LEU A 93 -11.15 -3.28 -4.18
N ASP A 94 -11.69 -4.01 -5.16
CA ASP A 94 -13.13 -4.16 -5.39
C ASP A 94 -13.82 -4.85 -4.21
N TYR A 95 -13.21 -5.87 -3.61
CA TYR A 95 -13.73 -6.52 -2.40
C TYR A 95 -14.00 -5.52 -1.25
N PHE A 96 -13.15 -4.49 -1.13
CA PHE A 96 -13.28 -3.44 -0.13
C PHE A 96 -14.05 -2.21 -0.63
N GLY A 97 -14.50 -2.20 -1.86
CA GLY A 97 -15.27 -1.11 -2.46
C GLY A 97 -14.44 0.15 -2.75
N ALA A 98 -13.11 0.03 -2.81
CA ALA A 98 -12.24 1.14 -3.19
C ALA A 98 -12.49 1.58 -4.64
N LYS A 99 -12.46 2.90 -4.90
CA LYS A 99 -12.79 3.49 -6.20
C LYS A 99 -11.57 4.04 -6.93
N VAL A 100 -10.41 3.99 -6.30
CA VAL A 100 -9.16 4.55 -6.81
C VAL A 100 -8.07 3.52 -6.68
N VAL A 101 -7.18 3.47 -7.64
CA VAL A 101 -5.90 2.77 -7.57
C VAL A 101 -4.79 3.75 -7.90
N GLY A 102 -3.87 3.92 -6.96
CA GLY A 102 -2.64 4.70 -7.14
C GLY A 102 -1.47 3.78 -7.43
N GLY A 103 -0.53 4.22 -8.24
CA GLY A 103 0.67 3.45 -8.51
C GLY A 103 1.65 4.19 -9.40
N ALA A 104 2.81 3.58 -9.61
CA ALA A 104 3.83 4.09 -10.53
C ALA A 104 4.61 2.96 -11.20
N GLU A 105 5.28 3.28 -12.31
CA GLU A 105 6.30 2.43 -12.90
C GLU A 105 7.52 2.41 -11.98
N THR A 106 7.83 1.24 -11.42
CA THR A 106 8.91 1.04 -10.44
C THR A 106 9.97 0.04 -10.89
N GLY A 107 9.82 -0.53 -12.08
CA GLY A 107 10.82 -1.43 -12.66
C GLY A 107 12.18 -0.73 -12.73
N ASN A 108 13.22 -1.42 -12.27
CA ASN A 108 14.59 -0.88 -12.13
C ASN A 108 14.73 0.29 -11.13
N SER A 109 13.73 0.56 -10.27
CA SER A 109 13.85 1.54 -9.21
C SER A 109 14.85 1.10 -8.14
N ILE A 110 15.53 2.06 -7.53
CA ILE A 110 16.47 1.86 -6.42
C ILE A 110 15.94 2.35 -5.08
N HIS A 111 14.67 2.72 -5.00
CA HIS A 111 14.07 3.36 -3.81
C HIS A 111 14.14 2.50 -2.55
N GLY A 112 14.09 1.17 -2.67
CA GLY A 112 14.25 0.22 -1.56
C GLY A 112 15.71 -0.07 -1.17
N ASN A 113 16.69 0.66 -1.70
CA ASN A 113 18.10 0.42 -1.39
C ASN A 113 18.83 1.71 -1.01
N ILE A 114 18.85 2.00 0.29
CA ILE A 114 19.51 3.18 0.85
C ILE A 114 21.01 3.29 0.57
N LYS A 115 21.67 2.17 0.24
CA LYS A 115 23.12 2.13 -0.05
C LYS A 115 23.45 2.58 -1.46
N ILE A 116 22.47 2.65 -2.37
CA ILE A 116 22.70 3.08 -3.75
C ILE A 116 22.47 4.60 -3.84
N PRO A 117 23.50 5.39 -4.25
CA PRO A 117 23.31 6.82 -4.46
C PRO A 117 22.24 7.12 -5.50
N ILE A 118 21.40 8.13 -5.28
CA ILE A 118 20.33 8.56 -6.20
C ILE A 118 20.88 8.87 -7.60
N ALA A 119 22.11 9.40 -7.68
CA ALA A 119 22.78 9.68 -8.94
C ALA A 119 23.06 8.41 -9.79
N SER A 120 23.06 7.22 -9.16
CA SER A 120 23.32 5.94 -9.84
C SER A 120 22.06 5.30 -10.45
N ARG A 121 20.88 5.90 -10.27
CA ARG A 121 19.65 5.35 -10.84
C ARG A 121 19.70 5.38 -12.37
N LYS A 122 19.28 4.29 -12.99
CA LYS A 122 19.13 4.24 -14.44
C LYS A 122 17.92 5.08 -14.86
N ARG A 123 18.08 5.87 -15.90
CA ARG A 123 16.93 6.52 -16.56
C ARG A 123 16.32 5.51 -17.54
N SER A 124 14.99 5.39 -17.54
CA SER A 124 14.28 4.73 -18.64
C SER A 124 14.39 5.60 -19.88
N ASN A 125 14.79 5.00 -20.99
CA ASN A 125 14.78 5.65 -22.30
C ASN A 125 13.35 5.73 -22.82
#